data_7c7a8fbbc93651ebe0db616f3ccfbda4
#
_entry.id   7c7a8fbbc93651ebe0db616f3ccfbda4
#
_cell.length_a   1.000
_cell.length_b   1.000
_cell.length_c   1.000
_cell.angle_alpha   90.00
_cell.angle_beta   90.00
_cell.angle_gamma   90.00
#
_symmetry.space_group_name_H-M   'P 1'
#
loop_
_entity.id
_entity.type
_entity.pdbx_description
1 polymer ?
#
loop_
_entity_poly.entity_id
_entity_poly.type
_entity_poly.pdbx_seq_one_letter_code
_entity_poly.pdbx_strand_id
1 'polypeptide(L)'
;MLKHGDIYLSDVLREKLNMSTNGLNSTLTFLGTGAGCGVPSFFCGCVACQEAAVEPRSWRSRCSLLIRGESNTLIDAPPDLRAQLLREQITQVDHFILTHSHYDHTGGLGELEFYVRVKRGEAIPTYLTPTSRKWLQSAFGFLEDCLSIQTVEAGWQFELDHVTYTGLDVTHAPGTLGLLMETSAGRRTAYIPDTGPLPASTQDLLRGVDTLILGATFWGRNWMPEDHLSVEQAVQIGLDLKVKQLYLTHLSMHHDTPVTNRELEAYLCTFGDHLHLAYDGLCIEI
;
A
#
# COMPACT_ATOMS: atom_id res chain seq x y z
N MET A 1 -33.05 -27.11 -17.79
CA MET A 1 -32.02 -26.71 -18.76
C MET A 1 -31.96 -25.17 -18.75
N LEU A 2 -31.10 -24.58 -17.91
CA LEU A 2 -30.86 -23.14 -17.91
C LEU A 2 -29.59 -22.88 -18.73
N LYS A 3 -29.78 -22.13 -19.83
CA LYS A 3 -28.68 -21.73 -20.72
C LYS A 3 -27.72 -20.78 -19.96
N HIS A 4 -26.43 -21.04 -20.06
CA HIS A 4 -25.37 -20.16 -19.61
C HIS A 4 -25.51 -18.80 -20.30
N GLY A 5 -25.76 -17.77 -19.52
CA GLY A 5 -25.69 -16.39 -20.01
C GLY A 5 -24.22 -15.96 -20.12
N ASP A 6 -23.80 -15.63 -21.33
CA ASP A 6 -22.54 -15.00 -21.62
C ASP A 6 -22.47 -13.65 -20.86
N ILE A 7 -21.56 -13.54 -19.90
CA ILE A 7 -21.25 -12.28 -19.24
C ILE A 7 -20.43 -11.47 -20.25
N TYR A 8 -21.07 -10.49 -20.89
CA TYR A 8 -20.38 -9.50 -21.70
C TYR A 8 -19.45 -8.67 -20.79
N LEU A 9 -18.16 -8.91 -20.89
CA LEU A 9 -17.13 -8.02 -20.34
C LEU A 9 -17.28 -6.66 -21.02
N SER A 10 -17.47 -5.60 -20.24
CA SER A 10 -17.56 -4.23 -20.75
C SER A 10 -16.25 -3.84 -21.45
N ASP A 11 -16.33 -2.95 -22.45
CA ASP A 11 -15.16 -2.48 -23.22
C ASP A 11 -14.08 -1.88 -22.32
N VAL A 12 -14.43 -1.32 -21.16
CA VAL A 12 -13.51 -0.85 -20.09
C VAL A 12 -12.65 -1.98 -19.51
N LEU A 13 -13.21 -3.22 -19.41
CA LEU A 13 -12.48 -4.41 -18.98
C LEU A 13 -11.53 -4.91 -20.08
N ARG A 14 -11.90 -4.74 -21.36
CA ARG A 14 -11.02 -5.07 -22.49
C ARG A 14 -9.86 -4.10 -22.62
N GLU A 15 -10.05 -2.81 -22.37
CA GLU A 15 -8.96 -1.84 -22.33
C GLU A 15 -7.98 -2.13 -21.19
N LYS A 16 -8.45 -2.44 -19.98
CA LYS A 16 -7.57 -2.87 -18.85
C LYS A 16 -6.79 -4.16 -19.15
N LEU A 17 -7.38 -5.11 -19.90
CA LEU A 17 -6.71 -6.35 -20.31
C LEU A 17 -5.73 -6.15 -21.48
N ASN A 18 -5.98 -5.20 -22.40
CA ASN A 18 -5.10 -4.89 -23.53
C ASN A 18 -3.88 -4.03 -23.18
N MET A 19 -3.82 -3.38 -22.00
CA MET A 19 -2.62 -2.68 -21.53
C MET A 19 -1.48 -3.63 -21.12
N SER A 20 -1.72 -4.94 -21.09
CA SER A 20 -0.77 -5.97 -20.65
C SER A 20 0.22 -6.51 -21.72
N THR A 21 0.30 -5.97 -22.93
CA THR A 21 1.08 -6.63 -23.98
C THR A 21 2.13 -5.78 -24.73
N ASN A 22 2.39 -4.55 -24.30
CA ASN A 22 3.47 -3.75 -24.89
C ASN A 22 4.47 -3.26 -23.84
N GLY A 23 5.50 -4.09 -23.59
CA GLY A 23 6.79 -3.68 -22.99
C GLY A 23 6.76 -3.37 -21.49
N LEU A 24 7.30 -4.27 -20.68
CA LEU A 24 8.06 -4.07 -19.41
C LEU A 24 7.65 -2.95 -18.40
N ASN A 25 6.49 -2.36 -18.48
CA ASN A 25 6.06 -1.37 -17.50
C ASN A 25 5.28 -2.06 -16.37
N SER A 26 5.89 -2.10 -15.19
CA SER A 26 5.19 -2.53 -13.98
C SER A 26 4.17 -1.47 -13.56
N THR A 27 3.02 -1.93 -13.03
CA THR A 27 2.00 -1.04 -12.47
C THR A 27 1.84 -1.30 -10.97
N LEU A 28 1.48 -0.24 -10.26
CA LEU A 28 1.18 -0.28 -8.84
C LEU A 28 -0.29 0.08 -8.63
N THR A 29 -1.02 -0.80 -7.96
CA THR A 29 -2.42 -0.56 -7.56
C THR A 29 -2.51 -0.38 -6.05
N PHE A 30 -3.13 0.71 -5.61
CA PHE A 30 -3.47 0.94 -4.21
C PHE A 30 -4.68 0.08 -3.85
N LEU A 31 -4.47 -1.03 -3.16
CA LEU A 31 -5.56 -1.90 -2.69
C LEU A 31 -6.31 -1.26 -1.52
N GLY A 32 -5.60 -0.51 -0.69
CA GLY A 32 -6.16 0.27 0.40
C GLY A 32 -5.29 1.47 0.73
N THR A 33 -5.90 2.54 1.26
CA THR A 33 -5.25 3.84 1.49
C THR A 33 -5.56 4.42 2.87
N GLY A 34 -6.31 3.71 3.70
CA GLY A 34 -6.66 4.10 5.05
C GLY A 34 -5.69 3.59 6.11
N ALA A 35 -5.63 4.28 7.24
CA ALA A 35 -4.99 3.85 8.46
C ALA A 35 -5.84 2.82 9.24
N GLY A 36 -5.41 2.41 10.41
CA GLY A 36 -5.98 1.31 11.19
C GLY A 36 -7.50 1.32 11.40
N CYS A 37 -8.15 2.49 11.47
CA CYS A 37 -9.60 2.59 11.60
C CYS A 37 -10.37 2.40 10.29
N GLY A 38 -9.72 2.66 9.13
CA GLY A 38 -10.40 2.79 7.84
C GLY A 38 -11.36 3.99 7.78
N VAL A 39 -11.88 4.30 6.59
CA VAL A 39 -12.91 5.33 6.37
C VAL A 39 -13.96 4.75 5.44
N PRO A 40 -15.26 4.67 5.81
CA PRO A 40 -15.81 5.03 7.11
C PRO A 40 -15.44 4.03 8.21
N SER A 41 -15.35 4.51 9.45
CA SER A 41 -15.24 3.64 10.61
C SER A 41 -16.63 3.32 11.16
N PHE A 42 -16.89 2.06 11.57
CA PHE A 42 -18.23 1.59 12.01
C PHE A 42 -18.76 2.30 13.26
N PHE A 43 -17.88 2.93 14.02
CA PHE A 43 -18.21 3.64 15.26
C PHE A 43 -18.14 5.17 15.12
N CYS A 44 -17.95 5.71 13.91
CA CYS A 44 -17.71 7.13 13.68
C CYS A 44 -18.74 7.74 12.71
N GLY A 45 -19.28 8.91 13.06
CA GLY A 45 -20.20 9.68 12.23
C GLY A 45 -19.65 11.05 11.79
N CYS A 46 -18.32 11.22 11.74
CA CYS A 46 -17.70 12.49 11.34
C CYS A 46 -17.91 12.80 9.85
N VAL A 47 -17.54 14.00 9.43
CA VAL A 47 -17.72 14.47 8.03
C VAL A 47 -17.05 13.55 7.01
N ALA A 48 -15.86 13.00 7.32
CA ALA A 48 -15.17 12.04 6.45
C ALA A 48 -15.96 10.74 6.28
N CYS A 49 -16.50 10.19 7.39
CA CYS A 49 -17.33 8.99 7.34
C CYS A 49 -18.67 9.20 6.63
N GLN A 50 -19.25 10.39 6.75
CA GLN A 50 -20.48 10.75 6.05
C GLN A 50 -20.22 10.92 4.54
N GLU A 51 -19.11 11.56 4.14
CA GLU A 51 -18.70 11.64 2.74
C GLU A 51 -18.47 10.24 2.16
N ALA A 52 -17.72 9.39 2.83
CA ALA A 52 -17.42 8.03 2.37
C ALA A 52 -18.69 7.15 2.26
N ALA A 53 -19.73 7.38 3.05
CA ALA A 53 -20.99 6.65 2.97
C ALA A 53 -21.76 6.90 1.65
N VAL A 54 -21.50 8.01 0.96
CA VAL A 54 -22.21 8.42 -0.27
C VAL A 54 -21.29 8.56 -1.49
N GLU A 55 -19.98 8.69 -1.26
CA GLU A 55 -18.96 8.85 -2.31
C GLU A 55 -17.97 7.67 -2.23
N PRO A 56 -18.09 6.66 -3.13
CA PRO A 56 -17.25 5.46 -3.08
C PRO A 56 -15.75 5.74 -3.16
N ARG A 57 -15.33 6.80 -3.85
CA ARG A 57 -13.93 7.21 -3.95
C ARG A 57 -13.34 7.70 -2.62
N SER A 58 -14.19 8.11 -1.70
CA SER A 58 -13.80 8.54 -0.35
C SER A 58 -13.69 7.37 0.63
N TRP A 59 -14.07 6.17 0.22
CA TRP A 59 -13.85 4.95 1.01
C TRP A 59 -12.36 4.62 1.08
N ARG A 60 -11.87 4.26 2.27
CA ARG A 60 -10.46 3.90 2.51
C ARG A 60 -10.39 2.63 3.35
N SER A 61 -10.14 1.51 2.73
CA SER A 61 -9.73 0.28 3.42
C SER A 61 -8.26 0.40 3.86
N ARG A 62 -7.81 -0.43 4.82
CA ARG A 62 -6.44 -0.37 5.38
C ARG A 62 -5.40 -0.60 4.30
N CYS A 63 -4.22 0.02 4.50
CA CYS A 63 -3.16 0.08 3.49
C CYS A 63 -2.71 -1.29 2.99
N SER A 64 -2.63 -1.41 1.69
CA SER A 64 -1.98 -2.49 0.96
C SER A 64 -1.75 -2.06 -0.49
N LEU A 65 -0.72 -2.61 -1.13
CA LEU A 65 -0.42 -2.39 -2.53
C LEU A 65 -0.32 -3.71 -3.30
N LEU A 66 -0.59 -3.65 -4.60
CA LEU A 66 -0.25 -4.69 -5.54
C LEU A 66 0.67 -4.14 -6.63
N ILE A 67 1.85 -4.74 -6.79
CA ILE A 67 2.71 -4.50 -7.96
C ILE A 67 2.40 -5.58 -8.99
N ARG A 68 2.07 -5.18 -10.20
CA ARG A 68 1.88 -6.07 -11.36
C ARG A 68 3.00 -5.88 -12.36
N GLY A 69 3.71 -6.94 -12.63
CA GLY A 69 4.71 -7.10 -13.68
C GLY A 69 4.47 -8.40 -14.42
N GLU A 70 5.49 -9.23 -14.54
CA GLU A 70 5.35 -10.63 -14.99
C GLU A 70 4.63 -11.48 -13.94
N SER A 71 4.71 -11.10 -12.67
CA SER A 71 4.00 -11.68 -11.53
C SER A 71 3.29 -10.61 -10.69
N ASN A 72 2.53 -11.04 -9.70
CA ASN A 72 1.83 -10.17 -8.76
C ASN A 72 2.53 -10.19 -7.40
N THR A 73 3.10 -9.06 -6.99
CA THR A 73 3.68 -8.86 -5.66
C THR A 73 2.70 -8.10 -4.77
N LEU A 74 2.19 -8.77 -3.75
CA LEU A 74 1.33 -8.16 -2.72
C LEU A 74 2.21 -7.55 -1.63
N ILE A 75 1.92 -6.31 -1.22
CA ILE A 75 2.57 -5.65 -0.09
C ILE A 75 1.51 -5.39 0.98
N ASP A 76 1.71 -5.99 2.14
CA ASP A 76 0.79 -6.04 3.28
C ASP A 76 -0.53 -6.80 3.04
N ALA A 77 -1.07 -7.38 4.10
CA ALA A 77 -2.27 -8.19 4.11
C ALA A 77 -3.25 -7.72 5.21
N PRO A 78 -3.90 -6.55 5.02
CA PRO A 78 -4.79 -5.97 6.02
C PRO A 78 -6.07 -6.79 6.23
N PRO A 79 -6.87 -6.50 7.28
CA PRO A 79 -8.16 -7.16 7.50
C PRO A 79 -9.11 -7.12 6.30
N ASP A 80 -8.95 -6.10 5.45
CA ASP A 80 -9.77 -5.87 4.25
C ASP A 80 -9.28 -6.67 3.02
N LEU A 81 -8.19 -7.43 3.12
CA LEU A 81 -7.50 -8.07 1.99
C LEU A 81 -8.44 -8.80 1.04
N ARG A 82 -9.33 -9.65 1.57
CA ARG A 82 -10.27 -10.40 0.73
C ARG A 82 -11.16 -9.48 -0.11
N ALA A 83 -11.69 -8.42 0.48
CA ALA A 83 -12.54 -7.46 -0.22
C ALA A 83 -11.73 -6.68 -1.27
N GLN A 84 -10.49 -6.30 -0.95
CA GLN A 84 -9.57 -5.62 -1.84
C GLN A 84 -9.23 -6.48 -3.08
N LEU A 85 -8.85 -7.74 -2.88
CA LEU A 85 -8.53 -8.66 -3.97
C LEU A 85 -9.74 -8.92 -4.89
N LEU A 86 -10.95 -9.06 -4.31
CA LEU A 86 -12.19 -9.25 -5.07
C LEU A 86 -12.54 -7.98 -5.88
N ARG A 87 -12.42 -6.80 -5.29
CA ARG A 87 -12.70 -5.51 -5.96
C ARG A 87 -11.79 -5.31 -7.17
N GLU A 88 -10.50 -5.62 -7.03
CA GLU A 88 -9.51 -5.46 -8.10
C GLU A 88 -9.39 -6.69 -9.01
N GLN A 89 -10.26 -7.71 -8.82
CA GLN A 89 -10.30 -8.96 -9.59
C GLN A 89 -8.94 -9.70 -9.60
N ILE A 90 -8.23 -9.66 -8.48
CA ILE A 90 -6.94 -10.32 -8.31
C ILE A 90 -7.20 -11.77 -7.91
N THR A 91 -6.69 -12.71 -8.70
CA THR A 91 -6.85 -14.15 -8.51
C THR A 91 -5.55 -14.89 -8.20
N GLN A 92 -4.44 -14.17 -8.21
CA GLN A 92 -3.10 -14.74 -8.01
C GLN A 92 -2.22 -13.77 -7.23
N VAL A 93 -1.45 -14.30 -6.28
CA VAL A 93 -0.38 -13.64 -5.54
C VAL A 93 0.85 -14.51 -5.66
N ASP A 94 1.91 -13.98 -6.28
CA ASP A 94 3.15 -14.73 -6.55
C ASP A 94 4.20 -14.48 -5.48
N HIS A 95 4.29 -13.25 -5.01
CA HIS A 95 5.20 -12.81 -3.95
C HIS A 95 4.44 -12.00 -2.90
N PHE A 96 4.91 -12.07 -1.67
CA PHE A 96 4.37 -11.29 -0.55
C PHE A 96 5.49 -10.54 0.17
N ILE A 97 5.28 -9.25 0.42
CA ILE A 97 6.18 -8.41 1.22
C ILE A 97 5.37 -7.89 2.41
N LEU A 98 5.89 -8.05 3.62
CA LEU A 98 5.30 -7.50 4.82
C LEU A 98 6.16 -6.34 5.33
N THR A 99 5.59 -5.14 5.38
CA THR A 99 6.28 -3.95 5.88
C THR A 99 6.53 -4.02 7.37
N HIS A 100 5.51 -4.40 8.15
CA HIS A 100 5.61 -4.59 9.60
C HIS A 100 4.41 -5.37 10.17
N SER A 101 4.40 -5.60 11.48
CA SER A 101 3.48 -6.53 12.13
C SER A 101 2.21 -5.92 12.75
N HIS A 102 1.89 -4.63 12.50
CA HIS A 102 0.64 -4.06 12.99
C HIS A 102 -0.59 -4.73 12.36
N TYR A 103 -1.69 -4.73 13.09
CA TYR A 103 -2.92 -5.44 12.70
C TYR A 103 -3.49 -4.96 11.37
N ASP A 104 -3.44 -3.67 11.11
CA ASP A 104 -3.92 -3.07 9.86
C ASP A 104 -3.07 -3.40 8.63
N HIS A 105 -1.91 -4.06 8.82
CA HIS A 105 -1.06 -4.61 7.76
C HIS A 105 -1.05 -6.14 7.72
N THR A 106 -1.64 -6.81 8.72
CA THR A 106 -1.49 -8.27 8.90
C THR A 106 -2.80 -9.02 9.15
N GLY A 107 -3.88 -8.31 9.49
CA GLY A 107 -5.14 -8.96 9.94
C GLY A 107 -5.82 -9.86 8.90
N GLY A 108 -5.45 -9.75 7.62
CA GLY A 108 -5.93 -10.58 6.52
C GLY A 108 -5.00 -11.72 6.09
N LEU A 109 -3.90 -11.96 6.82
CA LEU A 109 -2.94 -13.03 6.47
C LEU A 109 -3.58 -14.42 6.35
N GLY A 110 -4.67 -14.69 7.08
CA GLY A 110 -5.41 -15.94 6.98
C GLY A 110 -5.97 -16.23 5.58
N GLU A 111 -6.24 -15.21 4.78
CA GLU A 111 -6.70 -15.39 3.39
C GLU A 111 -5.63 -16.06 2.51
N LEU A 112 -4.34 -15.82 2.80
CA LEU A 112 -3.22 -16.43 2.08
C LEU A 112 -3.12 -17.93 2.36
N GLU A 113 -3.50 -18.40 3.55
CA GLU A 113 -3.54 -19.83 3.87
C GLU A 113 -4.47 -20.58 2.92
N PHE A 114 -5.72 -20.13 2.83
CA PHE A 114 -6.71 -20.78 1.96
C PHE A 114 -6.31 -20.69 0.49
N TYR A 115 -5.76 -19.56 0.06
CA TYR A 115 -5.25 -19.40 -1.30
C TYR A 115 -4.15 -20.44 -1.61
N VAL A 116 -3.17 -20.60 -0.71
CA VAL A 116 -2.09 -21.58 -0.88
C VAL A 116 -2.63 -23.01 -0.87
N ARG A 117 -3.41 -23.38 0.15
CA ARG A 117 -3.88 -24.76 0.34
C ARG A 117 -4.89 -25.21 -0.72
N VAL A 118 -5.72 -24.30 -1.24
CA VAL A 118 -6.83 -24.64 -2.14
C VAL A 118 -6.49 -24.40 -3.60
N LYS A 119 -5.69 -23.38 -3.90
CA LYS A 119 -5.47 -22.91 -5.28
C LYS A 119 -4.02 -23.00 -5.75
N ARG A 120 -3.08 -22.43 -4.99
CA ARG A 120 -1.68 -22.30 -5.43
C ARG A 120 -0.92 -23.63 -5.33
N GLY A 121 -1.07 -24.34 -4.23
CA GLY A 121 -0.41 -25.62 -3.96
C GLY A 121 1.05 -25.50 -3.50
N GLU A 122 1.64 -24.31 -3.53
CA GLU A 122 3.02 -24.03 -3.16
C GLU A 122 3.09 -22.81 -2.23
N ALA A 123 4.05 -22.78 -1.30
CA ALA A 123 4.27 -21.67 -0.41
C ALA A 123 4.59 -20.39 -1.20
N ILE A 124 4.05 -19.24 -0.72
CA ILE A 124 4.32 -17.94 -1.33
C ILE A 124 5.70 -17.45 -0.88
N PRO A 125 6.64 -17.14 -1.79
CA PRO A 125 7.88 -16.43 -1.46
C PRO A 125 7.54 -15.14 -0.73
N THR A 126 8.06 -15.01 0.51
CA THR A 126 7.64 -13.96 1.45
C THR A 126 8.86 -13.25 2.01
N TYR A 127 8.83 -11.91 1.96
CA TYR A 127 9.91 -11.04 2.40
C TYR A 127 9.45 -10.20 3.58
N LEU A 128 10.15 -10.29 4.71
CA LEU A 128 9.81 -9.59 5.94
C LEU A 128 11.04 -9.50 6.87
N THR A 129 10.97 -8.63 7.88
CA THR A 129 12.09 -8.48 8.82
C THR A 129 12.19 -9.63 9.80
N PRO A 130 13.37 -9.86 10.42
CA PRO A 130 13.52 -10.84 11.50
C PRO A 130 12.54 -10.60 12.68
N THR A 131 12.22 -9.35 12.96
CA THR A 131 11.24 -8.97 14.00
C THR A 131 9.83 -9.41 13.59
N SER A 132 9.40 -9.09 12.38
CA SER A 132 8.10 -9.50 11.83
C SER A 132 7.99 -11.03 11.71
N ARG A 133 9.09 -11.74 11.39
CA ARG A 133 9.14 -13.22 11.37
C ARG A 133 8.85 -13.82 12.75
N LYS A 134 9.47 -13.30 13.81
CA LYS A 134 9.23 -13.79 15.17
C LYS A 134 7.77 -13.56 15.60
N TRP A 135 7.24 -12.40 15.26
CA TRP A 135 5.85 -12.08 15.52
C TRP A 135 4.90 -13.01 14.73
N LEU A 136 5.15 -13.22 13.43
CA LEU A 136 4.36 -14.11 12.58
C LEU A 136 4.31 -15.53 13.13
N GLN A 137 5.44 -16.08 13.55
CA GLN A 137 5.53 -17.42 14.15
C GLN A 137 4.67 -17.53 15.43
N SER A 138 4.60 -16.47 16.22
CA SER A 138 3.81 -16.45 17.45
C SER A 138 2.30 -16.26 17.19
N ALA A 139 1.94 -15.36 16.26
CA ALA A 139 0.56 -14.95 16.03
C ALA A 139 -0.15 -15.81 14.97
N PHE A 140 0.60 -16.28 13.95
CA PHE A 140 0.10 -16.98 12.77
C PHE A 140 0.95 -18.22 12.44
N GLY A 141 1.38 -18.96 13.44
CA GLY A 141 2.23 -20.16 13.26
C GLY A 141 1.65 -21.20 12.29
N PHE A 142 0.33 -21.23 12.11
CA PHE A 142 -0.34 -22.08 11.13
C PHE A 142 -0.04 -21.75 9.65
N LEU A 143 0.56 -20.57 9.39
CA LEU A 143 1.00 -20.14 8.04
C LEU A 143 2.42 -20.63 7.69
N GLU A 144 3.13 -21.30 8.58
CA GLU A 144 4.56 -21.65 8.38
C GLU A 144 4.77 -22.44 7.08
N ASP A 145 3.86 -23.35 6.73
CA ASP A 145 3.92 -24.14 5.50
C ASP A 145 3.41 -23.38 4.27
N CYS A 146 2.76 -22.23 4.45
CA CYS A 146 2.16 -21.45 3.37
C CYS A 146 3.05 -20.31 2.89
N LEU A 147 4.04 -19.91 3.68
CA LEU A 147 4.93 -18.79 3.40
C LEU A 147 6.40 -19.25 3.38
N SER A 148 7.06 -19.10 2.23
CA SER A 148 8.50 -19.35 2.09
C SER A 148 9.28 -18.09 2.47
N ILE A 149 9.65 -17.99 3.76
CA ILE A 149 10.14 -16.74 4.36
C ILE A 149 11.61 -16.51 4.10
N GLN A 150 11.94 -15.39 3.48
CA GLN A 150 13.25 -14.77 3.41
C GLN A 150 13.25 -13.49 4.26
N THR A 151 14.20 -13.39 5.20
CA THR A 151 14.32 -12.18 6.03
C THR A 151 15.12 -11.11 5.31
N VAL A 152 14.61 -9.86 5.38
CA VAL A 152 15.19 -8.65 4.79
C VAL A 152 15.29 -7.56 5.83
N GLU A 153 16.24 -6.64 5.68
CA GLU A 153 16.48 -5.52 6.60
C GLU A 153 16.69 -4.23 5.81
N ALA A 154 16.74 -3.10 6.50
CA ALA A 154 17.07 -1.82 5.87
C ALA A 154 18.45 -1.89 5.18
N GLY A 155 18.53 -1.36 3.96
CA GLY A 155 19.72 -1.45 3.09
C GLY A 155 19.85 -2.75 2.31
N TRP A 156 19.04 -3.77 2.61
CA TRP A 156 19.07 -5.02 1.84
C TRP A 156 18.37 -4.82 0.50
N GLN A 157 18.93 -5.43 -0.56
CA GLN A 157 18.36 -5.42 -1.91
C GLN A 157 17.99 -6.83 -2.36
N PHE A 158 16.88 -6.94 -3.05
CA PHE A 158 16.43 -8.14 -3.75
C PHE A 158 15.67 -7.77 -5.02
N GLU A 159 15.58 -8.69 -5.97
CA GLU A 159 14.92 -8.45 -7.25
C GLU A 159 13.71 -9.37 -7.42
N LEU A 160 12.61 -8.81 -7.88
CA LEU A 160 11.41 -9.52 -8.34
C LEU A 160 10.96 -8.90 -9.66
N ASP A 161 10.79 -9.71 -10.72
CA ASP A 161 10.27 -9.27 -12.03
C ASP A 161 10.96 -8.03 -12.60
N HIS A 162 12.29 -7.99 -12.57
CA HIS A 162 13.09 -6.86 -13.05
C HIS A 162 12.89 -5.55 -12.28
N VAL A 163 12.29 -5.63 -11.09
CA VAL A 163 12.22 -4.53 -10.12
C VAL A 163 13.15 -4.84 -8.97
N THR A 164 14.12 -3.97 -8.72
CA THR A 164 14.99 -4.03 -7.55
C THR A 164 14.30 -3.37 -6.37
N TYR A 165 14.10 -4.12 -5.29
CA TYR A 165 13.56 -3.64 -4.03
C TYR A 165 14.69 -3.38 -3.05
N THR A 166 14.69 -2.19 -2.44
CA THR A 166 15.62 -1.84 -1.35
C THR A 166 14.81 -1.54 -0.10
N GLY A 167 15.13 -2.20 1.01
CA GLY A 167 14.54 -1.89 2.31
C GLY A 167 15.00 -0.52 2.79
N LEU A 168 14.06 0.34 3.20
CA LEU A 168 14.32 1.66 3.76
C LEU A 168 14.13 1.63 5.28
N ASP A 169 15.06 2.27 6.00
CA ASP A 169 14.91 2.51 7.43
C ASP A 169 13.85 3.59 7.68
N VAL A 170 12.97 3.38 8.65
CA VAL A 170 11.86 4.28 8.99
C VAL A 170 11.68 4.38 10.49
N THR A 171 11.11 5.48 10.95
CA THR A 171 10.84 5.71 12.38
C THR A 171 9.42 5.24 12.71
N HIS A 172 9.28 4.01 13.19
CA HIS A 172 8.02 3.40 13.58
C HIS A 172 8.27 2.22 14.53
N ALA A 173 7.33 1.28 14.63
CA ALA A 173 7.51 0.07 15.42
C ALA A 173 8.77 -0.73 15.00
N PRO A 174 9.45 -1.43 15.93
CA PRO A 174 10.65 -2.21 15.62
C PRO A 174 10.42 -3.21 14.49
N GLY A 175 11.29 -3.17 13.48
CA GLY A 175 11.21 -4.05 12.32
C GLY A 175 10.28 -3.55 11.22
N THR A 176 9.88 -2.28 11.23
CA THR A 176 9.16 -1.66 10.12
C THR A 176 10.14 -1.31 9.00
N LEU A 177 9.71 -1.56 7.76
CA LEU A 177 10.43 -1.18 6.54
C LEU A 177 9.58 -0.31 5.64
N GLY A 178 10.19 0.74 5.06
CA GLY A 178 9.78 1.27 3.79
C GLY A 178 10.42 0.48 2.64
N LEU A 179 9.96 0.71 1.41
CA LEU A 179 10.47 0.06 0.20
C LEU A 179 10.81 1.11 -0.85
N LEU A 180 12.02 1.02 -1.42
CA LEU A 180 12.37 1.71 -2.65
C LEU A 180 12.39 0.67 -3.78
N MET A 181 11.61 0.89 -4.81
CA MET A 181 11.48 0.06 -6.00
C MET A 181 12.16 0.78 -7.17
N GLU A 182 13.09 0.12 -7.83
CA GLU A 182 13.77 0.64 -9.02
C GLU A 182 13.57 -0.32 -10.18
N THR A 183 12.95 0.16 -11.25
CA THR A 183 12.73 -0.64 -12.47
C THR A 183 13.98 -0.67 -13.33
N SER A 184 14.07 -1.62 -14.27
CA SER A 184 15.15 -1.71 -15.25
C SER A 184 15.29 -0.44 -16.14
N ALA A 185 14.22 0.35 -16.25
CA ALA A 185 14.24 1.65 -16.92
C ALA A 185 14.81 2.78 -16.04
N GLY A 186 15.20 2.49 -14.81
CA GLY A 186 15.73 3.45 -13.86
C GLY A 186 14.66 4.33 -13.18
N ARG A 187 13.38 3.98 -13.31
CA ARG A 187 12.31 4.67 -12.60
C ARG A 187 12.29 4.24 -11.13
N ARG A 188 12.22 5.22 -10.24
CA ARG A 188 12.34 5.01 -8.80
C ARG A 188 11.04 5.40 -8.09
N THR A 189 10.42 4.41 -7.45
CA THR A 189 9.19 4.58 -6.65
C THR A 189 9.43 4.13 -5.22
N ALA A 190 9.15 4.99 -4.24
CA ALA A 190 9.24 4.64 -2.83
C ALA A 190 7.85 4.49 -2.20
N TYR A 191 7.69 3.49 -1.33
CA TYR A 191 6.49 3.24 -0.53
C TYR A 191 6.83 3.18 0.95
N ILE A 192 6.30 4.12 1.71
CA ILE A 192 6.51 4.24 3.16
C ILE A 192 5.14 4.50 3.79
N PRO A 193 4.35 3.45 4.09
CA PRO A 193 3.00 3.62 4.65
C PRO A 193 3.03 4.18 6.07
N ASP A 194 4.01 3.76 6.88
CA ASP A 194 4.12 4.12 8.28
C ASP A 194 5.51 4.60 8.62
N THR A 195 5.57 5.84 9.07
CA THR A 195 6.78 6.47 9.58
C THR A 195 6.44 7.74 10.38
N GLY A 196 7.19 8.00 11.43
CA GLY A 196 7.40 9.32 12.00
C GLY A 196 8.46 10.09 11.20
N PRO A 197 9.31 10.90 11.84
CA PRO A 197 10.37 11.64 11.16
C PRO A 197 11.32 10.68 10.43
N LEU A 198 11.51 10.90 9.13
CA LEU A 198 12.36 10.04 8.30
C LEU A 198 13.84 10.16 8.72
N PRO A 199 14.55 9.03 8.90
CA PRO A 199 16.01 9.04 9.08
C PRO A 199 16.74 9.73 7.92
N ALA A 200 17.87 10.40 8.21
CA ALA A 200 18.64 11.14 7.21
C ALA A 200 19.12 10.22 6.06
N SER A 201 19.51 8.98 6.36
CA SER A 201 19.90 7.98 5.37
C SER A 201 18.79 7.68 4.38
N THR A 202 17.55 7.57 4.86
CA THR A 202 16.37 7.35 4.02
C THR A 202 16.04 8.58 3.20
N GLN A 203 16.10 9.78 3.79
CA GLN A 203 15.91 11.03 3.06
C GLN A 203 16.89 11.17 1.89
N ASP A 204 18.17 10.81 2.09
CA ASP A 204 19.18 10.88 1.03
C ASP A 204 18.87 9.93 -0.13
N LEU A 205 18.34 8.73 0.15
CA LEU A 205 17.89 7.78 -0.88
C LEU A 205 16.64 8.28 -1.62
N LEU A 206 15.79 9.05 -0.97
CA LEU A 206 14.53 9.53 -1.55
C LEU A 206 14.66 10.81 -2.37
N ARG A 207 15.81 11.51 -2.32
CA ARG A 207 15.96 12.77 -3.07
C ARG A 207 15.72 12.59 -4.56
N GLY A 208 14.75 13.33 -5.10
CA GLY A 208 14.43 13.36 -6.51
C GLY A 208 13.89 12.05 -7.06
N VAL A 209 13.32 11.15 -6.21
CA VAL A 209 12.61 9.95 -6.71
C VAL A 209 11.45 10.36 -7.61
N ASP A 210 11.11 9.49 -8.56
CA ASP A 210 10.02 9.76 -9.49
C ASP A 210 8.66 9.77 -8.78
N THR A 211 8.46 8.81 -7.87
CA THR A 211 7.22 8.70 -7.11
C THR A 211 7.53 8.40 -5.64
N LEU A 212 6.99 9.19 -4.73
CA LEU A 212 6.97 8.90 -3.30
C LEU A 212 5.53 8.64 -2.85
N ILE A 213 5.27 7.47 -2.29
CA ILE A 213 4.01 7.10 -1.64
C ILE A 213 4.28 7.13 -0.15
N LEU A 214 3.71 8.10 0.56
CA LEU A 214 4.07 8.40 1.95
C LEU A 214 2.82 8.41 2.84
N GLY A 215 2.93 7.75 3.98
CA GLY A 215 1.91 7.78 5.02
C GLY A 215 1.72 9.19 5.57
N ALA A 216 0.46 9.60 5.69
CA ALA A 216 0.03 10.92 6.16
C ALA A 216 -1.19 10.77 7.08
N THR A 217 -0.98 10.12 8.22
CA THR A 217 -2.05 9.57 9.05
C THR A 217 -2.97 10.65 9.62
N PHE A 218 -2.44 11.82 9.98
CA PHE A 218 -3.20 12.85 10.69
C PHE A 218 -3.38 14.12 9.88
N TRP A 219 -4.56 14.73 9.98
CA TRP A 219 -4.83 16.09 9.57
C TRP A 219 -4.90 17.01 10.81
N GLY A 220 -4.21 18.15 10.76
CA GLY A 220 -4.10 19.05 11.89
C GLY A 220 -3.22 18.48 13.02
N ARG A 221 -3.81 18.22 14.20
CA ARG A 221 -3.01 17.73 15.34
C ARG A 221 -2.52 16.31 15.12
N ASN A 222 -1.21 16.14 15.10
CA ASN A 222 -0.58 14.82 15.12
C ASN A 222 -0.48 14.30 16.59
N TRP A 223 -1.14 13.18 16.88
CA TRP A 223 -1.16 12.59 18.23
C TRP A 223 0.01 11.65 18.49
N MET A 224 0.66 11.17 17.43
CA MET A 224 1.74 10.19 17.50
C MET A 224 2.92 10.65 16.62
N PRO A 225 3.53 11.81 16.92
CA PRO A 225 4.52 12.45 16.04
C PRO A 225 5.82 11.66 15.87
N GLU A 226 6.09 10.72 16.80
CA GLU A 226 7.25 9.83 16.71
C GLU A 226 7.00 8.63 15.78
N ASP A 227 5.72 8.25 15.58
CA ASP A 227 5.34 7.04 14.85
C ASP A 227 4.68 7.32 13.50
N HIS A 228 4.06 8.50 13.34
CA HIS A 228 3.30 8.87 12.15
C HIS A 228 3.51 10.33 11.76
N LEU A 229 3.31 10.62 10.47
CA LEU A 229 3.32 11.98 9.93
C LEU A 229 1.89 12.55 9.86
N SER A 230 1.79 13.88 9.96
CA SER A 230 0.61 14.59 9.50
C SER A 230 0.68 14.84 7.98
N VAL A 231 -0.47 15.21 7.39
CA VAL A 231 -0.54 15.62 5.98
C VAL A 231 0.44 16.76 5.68
N GLU A 232 0.49 17.76 6.55
CA GLU A 232 1.38 18.92 6.39
C GLU A 232 2.86 18.52 6.44
N GLN A 233 3.23 17.60 7.37
CA GLN A 233 4.59 17.07 7.48
C GLN A 233 4.97 16.25 6.23
N ALA A 234 4.07 15.38 5.75
CA ALA A 234 4.30 14.57 4.57
C ALA A 234 4.46 15.43 3.30
N VAL A 235 3.64 16.48 3.14
CA VAL A 235 3.76 17.47 2.06
C VAL A 235 5.12 18.17 2.13
N GLN A 236 5.51 18.67 3.31
CA GLN A 236 6.80 19.36 3.48
C GLN A 236 7.99 18.45 3.13
N ILE A 237 7.95 17.18 3.55
CA ILE A 237 8.98 16.18 3.20
C ILE A 237 9.07 16.01 1.68
N GLY A 238 7.93 15.84 1.00
CA GLY A 238 7.92 15.70 -0.46
C GLY A 238 8.54 16.90 -1.18
N LEU A 239 8.23 18.12 -0.73
CA LEU A 239 8.80 19.36 -1.28
C LEU A 239 10.31 19.47 -1.03
N ASP A 240 10.77 19.20 0.20
CA ASP A 240 12.19 19.28 0.59
C ASP A 240 13.04 18.24 -0.15
N LEU A 241 12.51 17.05 -0.37
CA LEU A 241 13.15 15.98 -1.12
C LEU A 241 13.07 16.17 -2.64
N LYS A 242 12.27 17.14 -3.12
CA LYS A 242 12.04 17.42 -4.55
C LYS A 242 11.58 16.19 -5.32
N VAL A 243 10.65 15.42 -4.74
CA VAL A 243 10.06 14.27 -5.42
C VAL A 243 9.24 14.74 -6.63
N LYS A 244 9.20 13.95 -7.72
CA LYS A 244 8.47 14.37 -8.91
C LYS A 244 6.96 14.18 -8.77
N GLN A 245 6.53 13.13 -8.04
CA GLN A 245 5.13 12.87 -7.70
C GLN A 245 5.04 12.42 -6.23
N LEU A 246 4.15 12.99 -5.46
CA LEU A 246 3.85 12.60 -4.07
C LEU A 246 2.42 12.07 -3.99
N TYR A 247 2.26 10.84 -3.50
CA TYR A 247 0.96 10.25 -3.16
C TYR A 247 0.83 10.08 -1.65
N LEU A 248 -0.16 10.73 -1.06
CA LEU A 248 -0.47 10.57 0.36
C LEU A 248 -1.38 9.36 0.57
N THR A 249 -0.99 8.49 1.50
CA THR A 249 -1.69 7.25 1.87
C THR A 249 -1.77 7.11 3.40
N HIS A 250 -2.29 6.01 3.91
CA HIS A 250 -2.43 5.70 5.33
C HIS A 250 -3.18 6.79 6.11
N LEU A 251 -4.29 7.25 5.56
CA LEU A 251 -5.07 8.38 6.06
C LEU A 251 -6.11 7.94 7.09
N SER A 252 -6.12 8.59 8.23
CA SER A 252 -7.15 8.36 9.25
C SER A 252 -8.39 9.24 9.04
N MET A 253 -8.23 10.51 8.68
CA MET A 253 -9.29 11.49 8.39
C MET A 253 -10.29 11.75 9.53
N HIS A 254 -10.10 11.13 10.67
CA HIS A 254 -10.91 11.25 11.87
C HIS A 254 -10.24 12.15 12.92
N HIS A 255 -10.59 11.98 14.17
CA HIS A 255 -10.04 12.59 15.36
C HIS A 255 -10.52 14.03 15.58
N ASP A 256 -9.68 14.91 16.14
CA ASP A 256 -10.06 16.25 16.60
C ASP A 256 -10.56 17.17 15.48
N THR A 257 -9.98 17.03 14.29
CA THR A 257 -10.31 17.83 13.11
C THR A 257 -10.60 16.91 11.94
N PRO A 258 -11.81 16.30 11.88
CA PRO A 258 -12.18 15.46 10.76
C PRO A 258 -12.15 16.25 9.45
N VAL A 259 -11.64 15.63 8.38
CA VAL A 259 -11.46 16.26 7.07
C VAL A 259 -11.99 15.36 5.95
N THR A 260 -12.67 15.95 4.99
CA THR A 260 -13.16 15.25 3.79
C THR A 260 -12.06 15.09 2.74
N ASN A 261 -12.22 14.14 1.82
CA ASN A 261 -11.34 14.02 0.65
C ASN A 261 -11.30 15.32 -0.15
N ARG A 262 -12.46 15.95 -0.34
CA ARG A 262 -12.57 17.21 -1.09
C ARG A 262 -11.75 18.33 -0.47
N GLU A 263 -11.73 18.43 0.86
CA GLU A 263 -10.93 19.45 1.57
C GLU A 263 -9.44 19.15 1.46
N LEU A 264 -9.03 17.88 1.60
CA LEU A 264 -7.63 17.48 1.42
C LEU A 264 -7.16 17.69 -0.03
N GLU A 265 -7.95 17.31 -1.02
CA GLU A 265 -7.63 17.56 -2.44
C GLU A 265 -7.47 19.07 -2.72
N ALA A 266 -8.39 19.90 -2.18
CA ALA A 266 -8.28 21.34 -2.32
C ALA A 266 -7.01 21.90 -1.64
N TYR A 267 -6.63 21.37 -0.48
CA TYR A 267 -5.37 21.73 0.18
C TYR A 267 -4.16 21.35 -0.66
N LEU A 268 -4.09 20.11 -1.18
CA LEU A 268 -2.97 19.64 -1.98
C LEU A 268 -2.81 20.43 -3.29
N CYS A 269 -3.91 20.80 -3.95
CA CYS A 269 -3.89 21.62 -5.16
C CYS A 269 -3.19 22.98 -4.97
N THR A 270 -3.06 23.49 -3.74
CA THR A 270 -2.35 24.75 -3.47
C THR A 270 -0.85 24.64 -3.66
N PHE A 271 -0.29 23.43 -3.71
CA PHE A 271 1.14 23.13 -3.87
C PHE A 271 1.52 22.71 -5.30
N GLY A 272 0.56 22.53 -6.20
CA GLY A 272 0.76 22.14 -7.60
C GLY A 272 0.18 20.76 -7.95
N ASP A 273 0.36 20.36 -9.21
CA ASP A 273 -0.28 19.18 -9.79
C ASP A 273 0.48 17.85 -9.51
N HIS A 274 1.54 17.90 -8.73
CA HIS A 274 2.40 16.74 -8.42
C HIS A 274 2.12 16.14 -7.04
N LEU A 275 1.15 16.66 -6.29
CA LEU A 275 0.71 16.16 -4.99
C LEU A 275 -0.68 15.54 -5.13
N HIS A 276 -0.80 14.29 -4.73
CA HIS A 276 -2.01 13.49 -4.93
C HIS A 276 -2.51 12.87 -3.63
N LEU A 277 -3.81 12.80 -3.50
CA LEU A 277 -4.47 11.99 -2.49
C LEU A 277 -4.71 10.59 -3.10
N ALA A 278 -4.02 9.56 -2.60
CA ALA A 278 -4.28 8.20 -3.04
C ALA A 278 -5.70 7.76 -2.66
N TYR A 279 -6.30 6.87 -3.41
CA TYR A 279 -7.61 6.26 -3.13
C TYR A 279 -7.61 4.78 -3.51
N ASP A 280 -8.51 4.03 -2.91
CA ASP A 280 -8.64 2.60 -3.13
C ASP A 280 -8.96 2.29 -4.60
N GLY A 281 -8.14 1.47 -5.25
CA GLY A 281 -8.24 1.13 -6.67
C GLY A 281 -7.45 2.06 -7.62
N LEU A 282 -6.77 3.10 -7.11
CA LEU A 282 -5.88 3.91 -7.94
C LEU A 282 -4.74 3.04 -8.49
N CYS A 283 -4.52 3.11 -9.80
CA CYS A 283 -3.43 2.42 -10.50
C CYS A 283 -2.49 3.44 -11.12
N ILE A 284 -1.19 3.29 -10.90
CA ILE A 284 -0.14 4.13 -11.47
C ILE A 284 0.94 3.25 -12.13
N GLU A 285 1.66 3.78 -13.10
CA GLU A 285 2.86 3.14 -13.66
C GLU A 285 4.08 3.41 -12.77
N ILE A 286 4.94 2.40 -12.63
CA ILE A 286 6.19 2.50 -11.86
C ILE A 286 7.38 2.06 -12.67
#